data_eea7717dc58b3d696b929e1b809935c9
#
_entry.id   eea7717dc58b3d696b929e1b809935c9
#
_cell.length_a   1.000
_cell.length_b   1.000
_cell.length_c   1.000
_cell.angle_alpha   90.00
_cell.angle_beta   90.00
_cell.angle_gamma   90.00
#
_symmetry.space_group_name_H-M   'P 1'
#
loop_
_entity.id
_entity.type
_entity.pdbx_description
1 polymer ?
#
loop_
_entity_poly.entity_id
_entity_poly.type
_entity_poly.pdbx_seq_one_letter_code
_entity_poly.pdbx_strand_id
1 'polypeptide(L)'
;MTNVVINLCGVKSKGGITVVNNYLVQNSTKNLYVLYDNLEFKKYIENLDTQYIEIKRIYHPFLNLLLDSTIKEKINKCDYIIHFGNFGFKTSIKSYTLIQNILPLVKPFSSFRNFVLNLLYRYSFKISDEIIVQQKHVADLVPNQYFTKIIGSIENRNIKQTNNPGFITIYEENKNKNPKFQKELLKEISSKYEEKITVVNISTNKRSNIYDSNLTVLEDLDRDELLQVFKMHSTYIHTSEFETVGLPIYEALESGLKVVAPKLDYL
;
A
#
# COMPACT_ATOMS: atom_id res chain seq x y z
N MET A 1 14.47 -4.09 26.58
CA MET A 1 14.36 -3.64 25.18
C MET A 1 13.43 -4.61 24.47
N THR A 2 12.43 -4.14 23.72
CA THR A 2 11.45 -5.02 23.08
C THR A 2 12.04 -5.58 21.78
N ASN A 3 12.00 -6.90 21.61
CA ASN A 3 12.47 -7.59 20.40
C ASN A 3 11.29 -7.85 19.47
N VAL A 4 11.34 -7.35 18.23
CA VAL A 4 10.22 -7.39 17.30
C VAL A 4 10.63 -8.05 15.99
N VAL A 5 9.85 -9.01 15.53
CA VAL A 5 9.98 -9.54 14.17
C VAL A 5 9.11 -8.75 13.21
N ILE A 6 9.70 -8.27 12.13
CA ILE A 6 9.02 -7.58 11.04
C ILE A 6 9.04 -8.49 9.81
N ASN A 7 7.88 -9.00 9.43
CA ASN A 7 7.75 -9.83 8.22
C ASN A 7 7.27 -8.97 7.04
N LEU A 8 8.18 -8.67 6.12
CA LEU A 8 7.95 -7.90 4.90
C LEU A 8 7.70 -8.77 3.67
N CYS A 9 7.74 -10.09 3.82
CA CYS A 9 7.54 -10.99 2.69
C CYS A 9 6.18 -10.73 2.03
N GLY A 10 6.19 -10.62 0.71
CA GLY A 10 4.99 -10.33 -0.10
C GLY A 10 4.62 -8.86 -0.25
N VAL A 11 5.30 -7.93 0.42
CA VAL A 11 5.12 -6.49 0.19
C VAL A 11 5.82 -6.08 -1.11
N LYS A 12 5.05 -5.62 -2.10
CA LYS A 12 5.56 -5.28 -3.45
C LYS A 12 5.14 -3.90 -3.95
N SER A 13 4.06 -3.34 -3.39
CA SER A 13 3.54 -2.05 -3.84
C SER A 13 4.35 -0.89 -3.25
N LYS A 14 4.51 0.20 -4.02
CA LYS A 14 5.16 1.43 -3.53
C LYS A 14 4.49 1.94 -2.24
N GLY A 15 3.15 1.93 -2.18
CA GLY A 15 2.42 2.31 -0.97
C GLY A 15 2.70 1.40 0.24
N GLY A 16 2.79 0.09 0.02
CA GLY A 16 3.17 -0.86 1.08
C GLY A 16 4.60 -0.62 1.59
N ILE A 17 5.54 -0.33 0.70
CA ILE A 17 6.92 0.02 1.04
C ILE A 17 6.95 1.30 1.89
N THR A 18 6.18 2.32 1.53
CA THR A 18 6.06 3.57 2.29
C THR A 18 5.57 3.32 3.73
N VAL A 19 4.53 2.49 3.90
CA VAL A 19 3.99 2.15 5.23
C VAL A 19 5.05 1.44 6.08
N VAL A 20 5.78 0.50 5.49
CA VAL A 20 6.87 -0.21 6.16
C VAL A 20 7.98 0.75 6.59
N ASN A 21 8.44 1.61 5.70
CA ASN A 21 9.52 2.55 5.99
C ASN A 21 9.14 3.50 7.12
N ASN A 22 7.94 4.06 7.10
CA ASN A 22 7.44 4.90 8.19
C ASN A 22 7.43 4.14 9.52
N TYR A 23 7.01 2.88 9.51
CA TYR A 23 7.03 2.04 10.71
C TYR A 23 8.46 1.80 11.22
N LEU A 24 9.40 1.45 10.35
CA LEU A 24 10.79 1.17 10.71
C LEU A 24 11.46 2.41 11.30
N VAL A 25 11.29 3.58 10.70
CA VAL A 25 11.84 4.85 11.19
C VAL A 25 11.29 5.19 12.58
N GLN A 26 9.97 5.05 12.79
CA GLN A 26 9.32 5.34 14.07
C GLN A 26 9.70 4.35 15.18
N ASN A 27 10.20 3.18 14.84
CA ASN A 27 10.53 2.11 15.79
C ASN A 27 12.03 1.76 15.79
N SER A 28 12.89 2.62 15.31
CA SER A 28 14.34 2.42 15.21
C SER A 28 15.05 2.16 16.56
N THR A 29 14.40 2.49 17.69
CA THR A 29 14.93 2.23 19.05
C THR A 29 14.66 0.81 19.54
N LYS A 30 13.91 -0.02 18.78
CA LYS A 30 13.61 -1.42 19.12
C LYS A 30 14.64 -2.34 18.48
N ASN A 31 14.86 -3.51 19.09
CA ASN A 31 15.61 -4.57 18.45
C ASN A 31 14.73 -5.20 17.37
N LEU A 32 14.99 -4.86 16.11
CA LEU A 32 14.20 -5.33 14.97
C LEU A 32 14.87 -6.54 14.32
N TYR A 33 14.06 -7.56 14.05
CA TYR A 33 14.39 -8.74 13.27
C TYR A 33 13.58 -8.68 11.97
N VAL A 34 14.19 -8.41 10.84
CA VAL A 34 13.47 -8.18 9.58
C VAL A 34 13.57 -9.40 8.66
N LEU A 35 12.42 -9.95 8.27
CA LEU A 35 12.29 -10.99 7.24
C LEU A 35 11.81 -10.33 5.95
N TYR A 36 12.51 -10.50 4.83
CA TYR A 36 12.14 -9.90 3.56
C TYR A 36 12.41 -10.82 2.37
N ASP A 37 11.64 -10.67 1.29
CA ASP A 37 11.78 -11.38 0.02
C ASP A 37 11.98 -10.44 -1.18
N ASN A 38 11.95 -9.12 -0.94
CA ASN A 38 12.12 -8.09 -1.96
C ASN A 38 13.39 -7.27 -1.67
N LEU A 39 14.33 -7.28 -2.62
CA LEU A 39 15.62 -6.59 -2.50
C LEU A 39 15.49 -5.06 -2.38
N GLU A 40 14.36 -4.47 -2.78
CA GLU A 40 14.13 -3.04 -2.57
C GLU A 40 14.17 -2.65 -1.09
N PHE A 41 13.76 -3.57 -0.19
CA PHE A 41 13.86 -3.32 1.25
C PHE A 41 15.30 -3.30 1.77
N LYS A 42 16.21 -3.99 1.11
CA LYS A 42 17.61 -4.08 1.55
C LYS A 42 18.23 -2.69 1.73
N LYS A 43 17.98 -1.77 0.78
CA LYS A 43 18.49 -0.38 0.83
C LYS A 43 18.00 0.39 2.07
N TYR A 44 16.79 0.12 2.53
CA TYR A 44 16.21 0.80 3.70
C TYR A 44 16.65 0.14 5.00
N ILE A 45 16.81 -1.18 5.01
CA ILE A 45 17.14 -1.96 6.21
C ILE A 45 18.62 -1.83 6.56
N GLU A 46 19.52 -1.79 5.56
CA GLU A 46 20.98 -1.67 5.75
C GLU A 46 21.38 -0.37 6.46
N ASN A 47 20.56 0.68 6.37
CA ASN A 47 20.78 1.94 7.07
C ASN A 47 20.26 1.95 8.51
N LEU A 48 19.60 0.87 8.93
CA LEU A 48 19.08 0.72 10.29
C LEU A 48 19.98 -0.27 11.05
N ASP A 49 20.24 0.00 12.31
CA ASP A 49 20.93 -0.94 13.21
C ASP A 49 19.99 -2.11 13.56
N THR A 50 19.74 -2.97 12.57
CA THR A 50 18.78 -4.06 12.65
C THR A 50 19.39 -5.37 12.16
N GLN A 51 18.96 -6.50 12.75
CA GLN A 51 19.27 -7.81 12.19
C GLN A 51 18.25 -8.13 11.09
N TYR A 52 18.72 -8.57 9.92
CA TYR A 52 17.84 -8.92 8.81
C TYR A 52 18.17 -10.29 8.22
N ILE A 53 17.15 -10.95 7.69
CA ILE A 53 17.24 -12.25 7.05
C ILE A 53 16.52 -12.18 5.72
N GLU A 54 17.27 -12.38 4.64
CA GLU A 54 16.71 -12.54 3.30
C GLU A 54 16.05 -13.90 3.18
N ILE A 55 14.78 -13.92 2.78
CA ILE A 55 14.01 -15.12 2.55
C ILE A 55 13.77 -15.27 1.06
N LYS A 56 14.44 -16.25 0.44
CA LYS A 56 14.25 -16.53 -0.99
C LYS A 56 12.84 -17.01 -1.27
N ARG A 57 12.07 -16.18 -1.99
CA ARG A 57 10.74 -16.46 -2.58
C ARG A 57 9.95 -17.55 -1.86
N ILE A 58 9.28 -17.18 -0.80
CA ILE A 58 8.45 -18.11 -0.07
C ILE A 58 7.01 -17.62 -0.13
N TYR A 59 6.12 -18.52 -0.56
CA TYR A 59 4.69 -18.22 -0.58
C TYR A 59 4.15 -18.28 0.85
N HIS A 60 3.63 -17.16 1.34
CA HIS A 60 2.72 -17.18 2.46
C HIS A 60 1.57 -18.15 2.19
N PRO A 61 1.02 -18.78 3.11
CA PRO A 61 1.14 -18.88 4.56
C PRO A 61 2.02 -20.06 5.00
N PHE A 62 2.67 -20.74 4.07
CA PHE A 62 3.48 -21.94 4.32
C PHE A 62 4.90 -21.59 4.78
N LEU A 63 5.19 -20.30 4.98
CA LEU A 63 6.52 -19.83 5.39
C LEU A 63 7.03 -20.56 6.61
N ASN A 64 6.15 -20.81 7.59
CA ASN A 64 6.54 -21.52 8.81
C ASN A 64 7.06 -22.95 8.58
N LEU A 65 6.57 -23.63 7.53
CA LEU A 65 7.05 -24.98 7.18
C LEU A 65 8.42 -24.94 6.50
N LEU A 66 8.72 -23.83 5.85
CA LEU A 66 9.89 -23.63 5.01
C LEU A 66 11.03 -22.89 5.72
N LEU A 67 10.74 -22.22 6.84
CA LEU A 67 11.75 -21.64 7.69
C LEU A 67 12.60 -22.71 8.37
N ASP A 68 13.88 -22.52 8.31
CA ASP A 68 14.82 -23.37 9.01
C ASP A 68 14.66 -23.26 10.55
N SER A 69 15.10 -24.27 11.28
CA SER A 69 14.96 -24.34 12.73
C SER A 69 15.64 -23.16 13.45
N THR A 70 16.76 -22.68 12.94
CA THR A 70 17.54 -21.57 13.50
C THR A 70 16.76 -20.26 13.41
N ILE A 71 16.11 -20.02 12.28
CA ILE A 71 15.26 -18.83 12.09
C ILE A 71 14.04 -18.92 13.00
N LYS A 72 13.38 -20.08 13.09
CA LYS A 72 12.25 -20.30 14.01
C LYS A 72 12.63 -20.03 15.46
N GLU A 73 13.79 -20.52 15.88
CA GLU A 73 14.29 -20.28 17.23
C GLU A 73 14.51 -18.78 17.51
N LYS A 74 15.08 -18.05 16.55
CA LYS A 74 15.26 -16.60 16.67
C LYS A 74 13.93 -15.87 16.76
N ILE A 75 12.95 -16.21 15.91
CA ILE A 75 11.60 -15.66 15.96
C ILE A 75 10.97 -15.91 17.34
N ASN A 76 11.06 -17.13 17.84
CA ASN A 76 10.45 -17.53 19.11
C ASN A 76 11.08 -16.85 20.35
N LYS A 77 12.26 -16.25 20.23
CA LYS A 77 12.91 -15.44 21.26
C LYS A 77 12.46 -13.97 21.25
N CYS A 78 11.66 -13.56 20.26
CA CYS A 78 11.11 -12.21 20.18
C CYS A 78 9.78 -12.11 20.94
N ASP A 79 9.40 -10.87 21.27
CA ASP A 79 8.17 -10.60 22.01
C ASP A 79 6.93 -10.71 21.14
N TYR A 80 7.02 -10.26 19.88
CA TYR A 80 5.93 -10.37 18.91
C TYR A 80 6.42 -10.25 17.46
N ILE A 81 5.52 -10.59 16.51
CA ILE A 81 5.73 -10.47 15.08
C ILE A 81 4.66 -9.62 14.42
N ILE A 82 5.04 -8.77 13.45
CA ILE A 82 4.11 -8.03 12.59
C ILE A 82 4.30 -8.48 11.14
N HIS A 83 3.21 -8.94 10.52
CA HIS A 83 3.16 -9.32 9.12
C HIS A 83 2.63 -8.16 8.27
N PHE A 84 3.46 -7.58 7.42
CA PHE A 84 3.10 -6.47 6.52
C PHE A 84 2.57 -6.92 5.16
N GLY A 85 2.78 -8.17 4.80
CA GLY A 85 2.42 -8.71 3.47
C GLY A 85 0.96 -9.15 3.32
N ASN A 86 0.03 -8.68 4.15
CA ASN A 86 -1.38 -9.09 4.20
C ASN A 86 -1.63 -10.51 4.72
N PHE A 87 -0.59 -11.31 4.92
CA PHE A 87 -0.69 -12.68 5.39
C PHE A 87 0.27 -12.92 6.54
N GLY A 88 -0.21 -13.71 7.52
CA GLY A 88 0.60 -14.22 8.60
C GLY A 88 0.91 -15.70 8.44
N PHE A 89 1.83 -16.18 9.24
CA PHE A 89 2.08 -17.59 9.47
C PHE A 89 2.03 -17.88 10.96
N LYS A 90 1.70 -19.13 11.32
CA LYS A 90 1.55 -19.53 12.72
C LYS A 90 2.90 -19.49 13.45
N THR A 91 2.93 -18.78 14.58
CA THR A 91 4.09 -18.67 15.48
C THR A 91 3.68 -19.01 16.91
N SER A 92 4.65 -19.17 17.80
CA SER A 92 4.42 -19.32 19.24
C SER A 92 4.38 -17.99 19.99
N ILE A 93 4.79 -16.90 19.33
CA ILE A 93 4.79 -15.54 19.88
C ILE A 93 3.56 -14.76 19.39
N LYS A 94 3.26 -13.67 20.07
CA LYS A 94 2.13 -12.79 19.70
C LYS A 94 2.27 -12.28 18.27
N SER A 95 1.21 -12.38 17.48
CA SER A 95 1.25 -12.09 16.05
C SER A 95 0.20 -11.08 15.62
N TYR A 96 0.63 -10.15 14.77
CA TYR A 96 -0.18 -9.09 14.20
C TYR A 96 -0.12 -9.17 12.68
N THR A 97 -1.26 -9.04 12.00
CA THR A 97 -1.30 -8.99 10.53
C THR A 97 -1.90 -7.69 10.05
N LEU A 98 -1.13 -6.92 9.26
CA LEU A 98 -1.57 -5.68 8.65
C LEU A 98 -2.20 -5.95 7.28
N ILE A 99 -3.42 -5.48 7.07
CA ILE A 99 -4.13 -5.56 5.80
C ILE A 99 -3.89 -4.29 4.98
N GLN A 100 -3.24 -4.45 3.83
CA GLN A 100 -2.88 -3.37 2.90
C GLN A 100 -3.55 -3.49 1.53
N ASN A 101 -4.25 -4.61 1.24
CA ASN A 101 -4.95 -4.82 0.00
C ASN A 101 -6.33 -5.42 0.28
N ILE A 102 -7.39 -4.70 -0.01
CA ILE A 102 -8.76 -5.12 0.29
C ILE A 102 -9.43 -5.89 -0.85
N LEU A 103 -8.87 -5.86 -2.05
CA LEU A 103 -9.53 -6.44 -3.23
C LEU A 103 -9.94 -7.92 -3.06
N PRO A 104 -9.12 -8.81 -2.46
CA PRO A 104 -9.52 -10.19 -2.21
C PRO A 104 -10.68 -10.32 -1.21
N LEU A 105 -10.88 -9.34 -0.33
CA LEU A 105 -12.00 -9.32 0.63
C LEU A 105 -13.28 -8.80 -0.02
N VAL A 106 -13.19 -7.74 -0.82
CA VAL A 106 -14.35 -7.08 -1.46
C VAL A 106 -14.85 -7.85 -2.68
N LYS A 107 -13.93 -8.34 -3.52
CA LYS A 107 -14.25 -9.08 -4.76
C LYS A 107 -13.56 -10.46 -4.79
N PRO A 108 -13.89 -11.40 -3.87
CA PRO A 108 -13.16 -12.66 -3.75
C PRO A 108 -13.27 -13.54 -5.01
N PHE A 109 -14.38 -13.48 -5.72
CA PHE A 109 -14.65 -14.31 -6.90
C PHE A 109 -14.33 -13.62 -8.24
N SER A 110 -13.74 -12.44 -8.23
CA SER A 110 -13.38 -11.72 -9.47
C SER A 110 -12.26 -12.38 -10.26
N SER A 111 -11.49 -13.27 -9.64
CA SER A 111 -10.49 -14.13 -10.28
C SER A 111 -10.15 -15.30 -9.37
N PHE A 112 -9.61 -16.40 -9.95
CA PHE A 112 -9.10 -17.53 -9.17
C PHE A 112 -8.02 -17.09 -8.17
N ARG A 113 -7.15 -16.16 -8.57
CA ARG A 113 -6.16 -15.57 -7.68
C ARG A 113 -6.81 -14.90 -6.46
N ASN A 114 -7.83 -14.07 -6.66
CA ASN A 114 -8.50 -13.38 -5.54
C ASN A 114 -9.23 -14.36 -4.63
N PHE A 115 -9.79 -15.43 -5.18
CA PHE A 115 -10.37 -16.51 -4.38
C PHE A 115 -9.31 -17.16 -3.46
N VAL A 116 -8.17 -17.56 -4.01
CA VAL A 116 -7.07 -18.14 -3.21
C VAL A 116 -6.58 -17.14 -2.17
N LEU A 117 -6.37 -15.87 -2.55
CA LEU A 117 -5.97 -14.84 -1.62
C LEU A 117 -6.99 -14.62 -0.50
N ASN A 118 -8.29 -14.67 -0.78
CA ASN A 118 -9.32 -14.59 0.25
C ASN A 118 -9.21 -15.73 1.27
N LEU A 119 -8.98 -16.96 0.82
CA LEU A 119 -8.75 -18.09 1.73
C LEU A 119 -7.52 -17.87 2.62
N LEU A 120 -6.43 -17.34 2.05
CA LEU A 120 -5.22 -17.02 2.78
C LEU A 120 -5.45 -15.91 3.82
N TYR A 121 -6.26 -14.87 3.50
CA TYR A 121 -6.68 -13.86 4.48
C TYR A 121 -7.45 -14.50 5.64
N ARG A 122 -8.44 -15.33 5.34
CA ARG A 122 -9.24 -16.02 6.37
C ARG A 122 -8.37 -16.92 7.26
N TYR A 123 -7.38 -17.57 6.68
CA TYR A 123 -6.39 -18.33 7.46
C TYR A 123 -5.57 -17.39 8.35
N SER A 124 -5.05 -16.29 7.82
CA SER A 124 -4.27 -15.32 8.58
C SER A 124 -5.08 -14.70 9.73
N PHE A 125 -6.37 -14.44 9.54
CA PHE A 125 -7.25 -13.97 10.61
C PHE A 125 -7.35 -14.98 11.77
N LYS A 126 -7.35 -16.29 11.47
CA LYS A 126 -7.44 -17.34 12.50
C LYS A 126 -6.16 -17.49 13.32
N ILE A 127 -5.01 -17.19 12.73
CA ILE A 127 -3.71 -17.43 13.38
C ILE A 127 -3.09 -16.18 13.99
N SER A 128 -3.61 -14.98 13.65
CA SER A 128 -3.14 -13.72 14.23
C SER A 128 -3.92 -13.42 15.50
N ASP A 129 -3.22 -12.92 16.51
CA ASP A 129 -3.85 -12.44 17.75
C ASP A 129 -4.63 -11.15 17.49
N GLU A 130 -4.16 -10.35 16.52
CA GLU A 130 -4.79 -9.08 16.18
C GLU A 130 -4.61 -8.77 14.68
N ILE A 131 -5.69 -8.27 14.07
CA ILE A 131 -5.67 -7.77 12.70
C ILE A 131 -5.53 -6.25 12.73
N ILE A 132 -4.52 -5.73 12.08
CA ILE A 132 -4.27 -4.30 11.99
C ILE A 132 -4.80 -3.79 10.66
N VAL A 133 -5.58 -2.72 10.70
CA VAL A 133 -6.11 -2.04 9.52
C VAL A 133 -5.88 -0.53 9.64
N GLN A 134 -5.86 0.17 8.53
CA GLN A 134 -5.57 1.61 8.51
C GLN A 134 -6.84 2.46 8.52
N GLN A 135 -7.99 1.89 8.16
CA GLN A 135 -9.25 2.61 8.03
C GLN A 135 -10.43 1.77 8.52
N LYS A 136 -11.50 2.45 8.96
CA LYS A 136 -12.71 1.79 9.47
C LYS A 136 -13.38 0.89 8.44
N HIS A 137 -13.53 1.35 7.19
CA HIS A 137 -14.16 0.55 6.13
C HIS A 137 -13.41 -0.78 5.87
N VAL A 138 -12.10 -0.83 6.13
CA VAL A 138 -11.32 -2.08 6.05
C VAL A 138 -11.60 -2.96 7.26
N ALA A 139 -11.78 -2.37 8.46
CA ALA A 139 -12.17 -3.13 9.66
C ALA A 139 -13.52 -3.83 9.46
N ASP A 140 -14.46 -3.16 8.81
CA ASP A 140 -15.81 -3.69 8.54
C ASP A 140 -15.79 -4.91 7.59
N LEU A 141 -14.70 -5.11 6.85
CA LEU A 141 -14.47 -6.30 6.00
C LEU A 141 -13.91 -7.50 6.77
N VAL A 142 -13.36 -7.28 7.96
CA VAL A 142 -12.83 -8.35 8.83
C VAL A 142 -14.00 -8.92 9.63
N PRO A 143 -14.22 -10.25 9.67
CA PRO A 143 -15.30 -10.83 10.45
C PRO A 143 -15.20 -10.45 11.94
N ASN A 144 -16.32 -10.06 12.55
CA ASN A 144 -16.42 -9.54 13.93
C ASN A 144 -15.84 -10.45 15.02
N GLN A 145 -15.66 -11.73 14.73
CA GLN A 145 -15.05 -12.69 15.65
C GLN A 145 -13.54 -12.52 15.83
N TYR A 146 -12.88 -11.68 15.01
CA TYR A 146 -11.46 -11.42 15.10
C TYR A 146 -11.20 -10.03 15.67
N PHE A 147 -10.23 -9.96 16.56
CA PHE A 147 -9.85 -8.68 17.14
C PHE A 147 -9.16 -7.80 16.07
N THR A 148 -9.72 -6.61 15.85
CA THR A 148 -9.27 -5.68 14.81
C THR A 148 -8.91 -4.34 15.42
N LYS A 149 -7.70 -3.85 15.09
CA LYS A 149 -7.20 -2.54 15.51
C LYS A 149 -7.06 -1.60 14.32
N ILE A 150 -7.65 -0.42 14.44
CA ILE A 150 -7.50 0.66 13.46
C ILE A 150 -6.32 1.54 13.88
N ILE A 151 -5.32 1.71 13.01
CA ILE A 151 -4.10 2.49 13.29
C ILE A 151 -3.97 3.74 12.42
N GLY A 152 -4.98 4.09 11.63
CA GLY A 152 -4.99 5.28 10.79
C GLY A 152 -5.93 6.34 11.35
N SER A 153 -5.43 7.53 11.60
CA SER A 153 -6.24 8.75 11.65
C SER A 153 -5.56 9.77 10.76
N ILE A 154 -6.27 10.23 9.75
CA ILE A 154 -5.78 11.32 8.93
C ILE A 154 -6.35 12.59 9.55
N GLU A 155 -5.47 13.41 10.09
CA GLU A 155 -5.85 14.70 10.66
C GLU A 155 -6.25 15.64 9.52
N ASN A 156 -7.42 16.27 9.64
CA ASN A 156 -7.82 17.38 8.79
C ASN A 156 -6.88 18.57 9.05
N ARG A 157 -5.94 18.80 8.14
CA ARG A 157 -5.08 19.97 8.17
C ARG A 157 -5.69 21.08 7.32
N ASN A 158 -5.72 22.29 7.84
CA ASN A 158 -6.08 23.49 7.06
C ASN A 158 -4.96 23.77 6.05
N ILE A 159 -5.12 23.29 4.82
CA ILE A 159 -4.12 23.43 3.76
C ILE A 159 -4.54 24.56 2.83
N LYS A 160 -3.60 25.45 2.52
CA LYS A 160 -3.83 26.50 1.51
C LYS A 160 -3.91 25.84 0.13
N GLN A 161 -4.99 26.10 -0.60
CA GLN A 161 -5.14 25.65 -1.97
C GLN A 161 -4.09 26.29 -2.88
N THR A 162 -3.60 25.51 -3.85
CA THR A 162 -2.75 26.02 -4.91
C THR A 162 -3.60 26.80 -5.92
N ASN A 163 -3.04 27.87 -6.47
CA ASN A 163 -3.66 28.63 -7.57
C ASN A 163 -3.10 28.24 -8.94
N ASN A 164 -2.28 27.19 -9.00
CA ASN A 164 -1.68 26.73 -10.24
C ASN A 164 -2.75 26.04 -11.10
N PRO A 165 -2.86 26.35 -12.39
CA PRO A 165 -3.83 25.69 -13.27
C PRO A 165 -3.43 24.25 -13.58
N GLY A 166 -4.40 23.43 -13.98
CA GLY A 166 -4.20 22.11 -14.53
C GLY A 166 -4.61 20.95 -13.65
N PHE A 167 -4.71 19.80 -14.30
CA PHE A 167 -5.14 18.54 -13.71
C PHE A 167 -3.96 17.59 -13.61
N ILE A 168 -3.94 16.79 -12.56
CA ILE A 168 -2.99 15.69 -12.41
C ILE A 168 -3.71 14.41 -12.01
N THR A 169 -3.25 13.27 -12.51
CA THR A 169 -3.72 11.94 -12.12
C THR A 169 -2.58 10.96 -12.06
N ILE A 170 -2.71 9.92 -11.23
CA ILE A 170 -1.79 8.78 -11.20
C ILE A 170 -2.43 7.64 -11.98
N TYR A 171 -1.71 7.13 -12.97
CA TYR A 171 -2.14 6.00 -13.80
C TYR A 171 -1.42 4.71 -13.42
N GLU A 172 -2.19 3.67 -13.23
CA GLU A 172 -1.70 2.31 -13.01
C GLU A 172 -2.60 1.30 -13.72
N GLU A 173 -2.03 0.32 -14.43
CA GLU A 173 -2.80 -0.73 -15.13
C GLU A 173 -3.40 -1.79 -14.19
N ASN A 174 -3.60 -1.47 -12.93
CA ASN A 174 -4.24 -2.35 -11.98
C ASN A 174 -5.77 -2.19 -12.04
N LYS A 175 -6.51 -3.31 -12.04
CA LYS A 175 -7.98 -3.30 -12.19
C LYS A 175 -8.72 -2.46 -11.16
N ASN A 176 -8.22 -2.42 -9.91
CA ASN A 176 -8.84 -1.60 -8.87
C ASN A 176 -8.65 -0.09 -9.09
N LYS A 177 -7.69 0.31 -9.92
CA LYS A 177 -7.45 1.71 -10.32
C LYS A 177 -8.35 2.17 -11.45
N ASN A 178 -9.17 1.27 -12.01
CA ASN A 178 -10.11 1.54 -13.09
C ASN A 178 -9.48 2.19 -14.33
N PRO A 179 -8.42 1.59 -14.92
CA PRO A 179 -7.64 2.23 -15.98
C PRO A 179 -8.45 2.51 -17.24
N LYS A 180 -9.51 1.72 -17.53
CA LYS A 180 -10.37 1.96 -18.67
C LYS A 180 -11.15 3.27 -18.51
N PHE A 181 -11.85 3.41 -17.38
CA PHE A 181 -12.59 4.63 -17.07
C PHE A 181 -11.66 5.84 -17.02
N GLN A 182 -10.47 5.69 -16.46
CA GLN A 182 -9.49 6.78 -16.40
C GLN A 182 -9.08 7.27 -17.80
N LYS A 183 -8.83 6.36 -18.74
CA LYS A 183 -8.51 6.72 -20.13
C LYS A 183 -9.68 7.45 -20.84
N GLU A 184 -10.90 6.97 -20.63
CA GLU A 184 -12.10 7.60 -21.19
C GLU A 184 -12.29 9.01 -20.61
N LEU A 185 -12.14 9.17 -19.29
CA LEU A 185 -12.24 10.45 -18.58
C LEU A 185 -11.16 11.43 -19.04
N LEU A 186 -9.92 11.00 -19.18
CA LEU A 186 -8.83 11.86 -19.66
C LEU A 186 -9.07 12.37 -21.08
N LYS A 187 -9.59 11.54 -21.98
CA LYS A 187 -9.98 11.97 -23.33
C LYS A 187 -11.10 13.01 -23.28
N GLU A 188 -12.08 12.81 -22.41
CA GLU A 188 -13.18 13.77 -22.28
C GLU A 188 -12.69 15.11 -21.72
N ILE A 189 -11.84 15.10 -20.69
CA ILE A 189 -11.28 16.32 -20.10
C ILE A 189 -10.39 17.02 -21.13
N SER A 190 -9.49 16.32 -21.81
CA SER A 190 -8.60 16.93 -22.82
C SER A 190 -9.33 17.55 -24.01
N SER A 191 -10.55 17.07 -24.31
CA SER A 191 -11.38 17.65 -25.36
C SER A 191 -12.18 18.89 -24.92
N LYS A 192 -12.42 19.05 -23.62
CA LYS A 192 -13.28 20.13 -23.08
C LYS A 192 -12.49 21.27 -22.45
N TYR A 193 -11.30 21.01 -21.99
CA TYR A 193 -10.48 21.98 -21.26
C TYR A 193 -9.14 22.17 -21.96
N GLU A 194 -8.72 23.41 -22.11
CA GLU A 194 -7.40 23.79 -22.66
C GLU A 194 -6.29 23.66 -21.61
N GLU A 195 -6.64 23.33 -20.37
CA GLU A 195 -5.71 23.23 -19.28
C GLU A 195 -4.80 22.00 -19.40
N LYS A 196 -3.58 22.16 -18.92
CA LYS A 196 -2.57 21.09 -18.90
C LYS A 196 -3.04 19.91 -18.06
N ILE A 197 -2.97 18.71 -18.63
CA ILE A 197 -3.23 17.46 -17.94
C ILE A 197 -1.91 16.69 -17.81
N THR A 198 -1.52 16.42 -16.59
CA THR A 198 -0.32 15.61 -16.27
C THR A 198 -0.75 14.21 -15.79
N VAL A 199 -0.21 13.20 -16.41
CA VAL A 199 -0.40 11.80 -16.03
C VAL A 199 0.89 11.25 -15.47
N VAL A 200 0.90 10.85 -14.20
CA VAL A 200 2.03 10.15 -13.59
C VAL A 200 1.81 8.65 -13.78
N ASN A 201 2.56 8.04 -14.69
CA ASN A 201 2.46 6.62 -14.99
C ASN A 201 3.37 5.81 -14.04
N ILE A 202 2.76 5.04 -13.15
CA ILE A 202 3.46 4.13 -12.22
C ILE A 202 3.37 2.65 -12.63
N SER A 203 2.83 2.38 -13.82
CA SER A 203 2.70 1.02 -14.33
C SER A 203 4.07 0.41 -14.64
N THR A 204 4.26 -0.86 -14.29
CA THR A 204 5.48 -1.62 -14.64
C THR A 204 5.61 -1.88 -16.13
N ASN A 205 4.50 -1.83 -16.88
CA ASN A 205 4.48 -1.91 -18.34
C ASN A 205 4.57 -0.50 -18.95
N LYS A 206 5.75 -0.10 -19.39
CA LYS A 206 6.02 1.19 -20.08
C LYS A 206 5.29 1.35 -21.44
N ARG A 207 4.56 0.34 -21.92
CA ARG A 207 3.77 0.39 -23.15
C ARG A 207 2.30 0.75 -22.93
N SER A 208 1.98 1.50 -21.89
CA SER A 208 0.62 1.99 -21.70
C SER A 208 0.30 3.00 -22.82
N ASN A 209 -0.69 2.69 -23.68
CA ASN A 209 -1.20 3.57 -24.74
C ASN A 209 -1.96 4.78 -24.15
N ILE A 210 -1.31 5.58 -23.28
CA ILE A 210 -1.88 6.81 -22.68
C ILE A 210 -1.42 8.04 -23.46
N TYR A 211 -0.62 7.87 -24.47
CA TYR A 211 -0.03 8.98 -25.23
C TYR A 211 -1.08 9.65 -26.13
N ASP A 212 -1.67 10.69 -25.60
CA ASP A 212 -2.43 11.69 -26.35
C ASP A 212 -1.57 12.96 -26.44
N SER A 213 -1.59 13.68 -27.55
CA SER A 213 -0.80 14.88 -27.78
C SER A 213 -1.03 15.98 -26.73
N ASN A 214 -2.18 15.95 -26.06
CA ASN A 214 -2.58 16.94 -25.07
C ASN A 214 -2.21 16.54 -23.62
N LEU A 215 -1.58 15.38 -23.43
CA LEU A 215 -1.19 14.89 -22.11
C LEU A 215 0.32 15.02 -21.91
N THR A 216 0.72 15.48 -20.74
CA THR A 216 2.10 15.37 -20.27
C THR A 216 2.22 14.09 -19.45
N VAL A 217 2.98 13.11 -19.93
CA VAL A 217 3.19 11.85 -19.21
C VAL A 217 4.54 11.90 -18.49
N LEU A 218 4.54 11.65 -17.19
CA LEU A 218 5.72 11.53 -16.34
C LEU A 218 5.84 10.09 -15.85
N GLU A 219 7.05 9.56 -15.85
CA GLU A 219 7.34 8.18 -15.45
C GLU A 219 8.47 8.14 -14.43
N ASP A 220 8.56 7.04 -13.69
CA ASP A 220 9.65 6.74 -12.77
C ASP A 220 9.90 7.80 -11.67
N LEU A 221 8.88 8.59 -11.31
CA LEU A 221 8.98 9.55 -10.21
C LEU A 221 9.13 8.82 -8.87
N ASP A 222 10.02 9.34 -8.04
CA ASP A 222 10.01 9.02 -6.62
C ASP A 222 8.89 9.77 -5.88
N ARG A 223 8.79 9.56 -4.56
CA ARG A 223 7.71 10.18 -3.77
C ARG A 223 7.88 11.70 -3.66
N ASP A 224 9.09 12.18 -3.46
CA ASP A 224 9.36 13.59 -3.25
C ASP A 224 9.14 14.36 -4.56
N GLU A 225 9.55 13.79 -5.68
CA GLU A 225 9.27 14.30 -7.02
C GLU A 225 7.76 14.37 -7.30
N LEU A 226 6.99 13.32 -6.95
CA LEU A 226 5.54 13.32 -7.07
C LEU A 226 4.89 14.45 -6.28
N LEU A 227 5.33 14.68 -5.03
CA LEU A 227 4.82 15.77 -4.20
C LEU A 227 5.16 17.16 -4.78
N GLN A 228 6.31 17.32 -5.43
CA GLN A 228 6.63 18.56 -6.15
C GLN A 228 5.73 18.75 -7.37
N VAL A 229 5.49 17.68 -8.13
CA VAL A 229 4.58 17.72 -9.28
C VAL A 229 3.14 18.05 -8.84
N PHE A 230 2.67 17.51 -7.72
CA PHE A 230 1.36 17.89 -7.16
C PHE A 230 1.25 19.41 -6.94
N LYS A 231 2.23 20.03 -6.31
CA LYS A 231 2.24 21.48 -6.04
C LYS A 231 2.16 22.35 -7.29
N MET A 232 2.42 21.81 -8.48
CA MET A 232 2.36 22.50 -9.76
C MET A 232 0.96 22.47 -10.41
N HIS A 233 -0.04 21.88 -9.76
CA HIS A 233 -1.40 21.67 -10.28
C HIS A 233 -2.46 22.15 -9.29
N SER A 234 -3.69 22.31 -9.77
CA SER A 234 -4.84 22.70 -8.93
C SER A 234 -5.70 21.52 -8.49
N THR A 235 -5.76 20.49 -9.32
CA THR A 235 -6.76 19.44 -9.15
C THR A 235 -6.16 18.05 -9.39
N TYR A 236 -6.33 17.17 -8.41
CA TYR A 236 -6.02 15.75 -8.52
C TYR A 236 -7.27 14.94 -8.89
N ILE A 237 -7.18 14.16 -9.95
CA ILE A 237 -8.24 13.26 -10.40
C ILE A 237 -7.92 11.85 -9.94
N HIS A 238 -8.80 11.27 -9.11
CA HIS A 238 -8.68 9.93 -8.56
C HIS A 238 -9.76 9.02 -9.13
N THR A 239 -9.39 7.86 -9.68
CA THR A 239 -10.32 6.94 -10.36
C THR A 239 -10.41 5.55 -9.73
N SER A 240 -9.65 5.28 -8.68
CA SER A 240 -9.67 3.97 -8.01
C SER A 240 -11.04 3.65 -7.44
N GLU A 241 -11.50 2.41 -7.65
CA GLU A 241 -12.73 1.89 -7.06
C GLU A 241 -12.52 1.35 -5.64
N PHE A 242 -11.32 0.87 -5.35
CA PHE A 242 -10.99 0.21 -4.09
C PHE A 242 -9.61 0.63 -3.61
N GLU A 243 -9.57 1.20 -2.42
CA GLU A 243 -8.33 1.57 -1.73
C GLU A 243 -8.38 1.13 -0.26
N THR A 244 -7.23 0.85 0.30
CA THR A 244 -7.10 0.66 1.75
C THR A 244 -7.05 2.00 2.47
N VAL A 245 -6.30 2.96 1.90
CA VAL A 245 -6.12 4.30 2.47
C VAL A 245 -6.34 5.38 1.41
N GLY A 246 -5.94 5.13 0.15
CA GLY A 246 -5.94 6.15 -0.89
C GLY A 246 -4.86 7.22 -0.65
N LEU A 247 -3.64 6.81 -0.31
CA LEU A 247 -2.52 7.72 0.00
C LEU A 247 -2.39 8.90 -0.99
N PRO A 248 -2.51 8.71 -2.32
CA PRO A 248 -2.41 9.83 -3.25
C PRO A 248 -3.46 10.92 -3.04
N ILE A 249 -4.64 10.59 -2.50
CA ILE A 249 -5.69 11.58 -2.20
C ILE A 249 -5.20 12.51 -1.09
N TYR A 250 -4.63 11.94 -0.03
CA TYR A 250 -4.12 12.72 1.09
C TYR A 250 -2.89 13.52 0.72
N GLU A 251 -1.99 12.92 -0.05
CA GLU A 251 -0.79 13.60 -0.58
C GLU A 251 -1.18 14.79 -1.48
N ALA A 252 -2.20 14.64 -2.30
CA ALA A 252 -2.75 15.72 -3.12
C ALA A 252 -3.37 16.82 -2.25
N LEU A 253 -4.21 16.45 -1.27
CA LEU A 253 -4.80 17.42 -0.33
C LEU A 253 -3.71 18.14 0.46
N GLU A 254 -2.72 17.44 1.01
CA GLU A 254 -1.58 18.04 1.72
C GLU A 254 -0.74 18.97 0.83
N SER A 255 -0.73 18.72 -0.48
CA SER A 255 -0.08 19.59 -1.47
C SER A 255 -0.95 20.79 -1.90
N GLY A 256 -2.16 20.90 -1.36
CA GLY A 256 -3.08 22.02 -1.63
C GLY A 256 -3.98 21.85 -2.86
N LEU A 257 -4.09 20.65 -3.43
CA LEU A 257 -4.96 20.40 -4.58
C LEU A 257 -6.41 20.16 -4.15
N LYS A 258 -7.34 20.50 -5.04
CA LYS A 258 -8.69 19.94 -5.01
C LYS A 258 -8.63 18.47 -5.43
N VAL A 259 -9.47 17.63 -4.84
CA VAL A 259 -9.57 16.22 -5.23
C VAL A 259 -10.92 15.96 -5.85
N VAL A 260 -10.92 15.39 -7.05
CA VAL A 260 -12.09 14.85 -7.74
C VAL A 260 -11.98 13.33 -7.70
N ALA A 261 -12.93 12.69 -7.04
CA ALA A 261 -12.93 11.25 -6.85
C ALA A 261 -14.37 10.70 -6.94
N PRO A 262 -14.57 9.42 -7.27
CA PRO A 262 -15.85 8.76 -7.11
C PRO A 262 -16.31 8.81 -5.65
N LYS A 263 -17.64 8.84 -5.40
CA LYS A 263 -18.18 8.72 -4.04
C LYS A 263 -18.01 7.26 -3.59
N LEU A 264 -17.06 7.02 -2.71
CA LEU A 264 -16.68 5.68 -2.24
C LEU A 264 -16.56 5.67 -0.72
N ASP A 265 -16.74 4.48 -0.13
CA ASP A 265 -16.79 4.29 1.33
C ASP A 265 -15.46 4.58 2.05
N TYR A 266 -14.37 4.71 1.30
CA TYR A 266 -13.05 5.00 1.86
C TYR A 266 -12.66 6.49 1.84
N LEU A 267 -13.56 7.37 1.36
CA LEU A 267 -13.34 8.82 1.26
C LEU A 267 -14.08 9.60 2.35
#